data_aaad5fb7db7797effd94474ed11f5310
#
_entry.id   aaad5fb7db7797effd94474ed11f5310
#
_cell.length_a   1.000
_cell.length_b   1.000
_cell.length_c   1.000
_cell.angle_alpha   90.00
_cell.angle_beta   90.00
_cell.angle_gamma   90.00
#
_symmetry.space_group_name_H-M   'P 1'
#
loop_
_entity.id
_entity.type
_entity.pdbx_description
1 polymer ?
#
loop_
_entity_poly.entity_id
_entity_poly.type
_entity_poly.pdbx_seq_one_letter_code
_entity_poly.pdbx_strand_id
1 'polypeptide(L)'
;MVACAAENNVPALPQATARTGLTPMLVRKVSNGMEGEARREVFFPILCMHCEHETPCVSVCPQQAVEVEKNTGIVMQMPQRCLGCRYCMTACPYHARYFNWWDPAWPQGMEKSLNPGVAVRMRGVVEKCNLCHARLHSAKEKAAAAGKREIDPADYVPACVEACPTAAIQFGNLADKDDPVSREAHSPDAFRFLERIGTEPKVYYKSGEAWVRALKGSVSEVEVKRG
;
A
#
# COMPACT_ATOMS: atom_id res chain seq x y z
N MET A 1 4.11 9.37 -3.11
CA MET A 1 4.66 8.39 -4.08
C MET A 1 6.20 8.35 -4.04
N VAL A 2 6.89 9.49 -4.17
CA VAL A 2 8.38 9.55 -4.22
C VAL A 2 9.02 8.90 -2.99
N ALA A 3 8.61 9.25 -1.77
CA ALA A 3 9.14 8.65 -0.55
C ALA A 3 8.97 7.12 -0.51
N CYS A 4 7.83 6.60 -0.99
CA CYS A 4 7.62 5.16 -1.11
C CYS A 4 8.58 4.52 -2.12
N ALA A 5 8.84 5.18 -3.24
CA ALA A 5 9.76 4.68 -4.26
C ALA A 5 11.22 4.66 -3.76
N ALA A 6 11.65 5.74 -3.12
CA ALA A 6 12.99 5.86 -2.53
C ALA A 6 13.21 4.81 -1.42
N GLU A 7 12.26 4.70 -0.49
CA GLU A 7 12.33 3.74 0.63
C GLU A 7 12.43 2.28 0.16
N ASN A 8 11.65 1.93 -0.87
CA ASN A 8 11.49 0.54 -1.29
C ASN A 8 12.31 0.18 -2.54
N ASN A 9 13.28 1.00 -2.91
CA ASN A 9 14.14 0.78 -4.08
C ASN A 9 13.32 0.48 -5.36
N VAL A 10 12.26 1.28 -5.61
CA VAL A 10 11.44 1.12 -6.80
C VAL A 10 12.22 1.63 -8.01
N PRO A 11 12.44 0.80 -9.05
CA PRO A 11 13.24 1.20 -10.20
C PRO A 11 12.57 2.28 -11.04
N ALA A 12 13.37 3.17 -11.61
CA ALA A 12 12.95 4.20 -12.55
C ALA A 12 13.18 3.72 -13.98
N LEU A 13 12.21 2.99 -14.51
CA LEU A 13 12.31 2.31 -15.81
C LEU A 13 11.75 3.19 -16.94
N PRO A 14 12.55 3.57 -17.96
CA PRO A 14 12.09 4.40 -19.07
C PRO A 14 10.94 3.79 -19.90
N GLN A 15 10.93 2.44 -19.99
CA GLN A 15 9.92 1.69 -20.73
C GLN A 15 8.65 1.39 -19.89
N ALA A 16 8.62 1.77 -18.62
CA ALA A 16 7.45 1.55 -17.78
C ALA A 16 6.26 2.41 -18.25
N THR A 17 5.10 1.79 -18.31
CA THR A 17 3.82 2.43 -18.58
C THR A 17 2.95 2.39 -17.34
N ALA A 18 1.81 3.08 -17.37
CA ALA A 18 0.84 3.02 -16.29
C ALA A 18 0.31 1.60 -16.00
N ARG A 19 0.40 0.67 -16.97
CA ARG A 19 0.00 -0.74 -16.81
C ARG A 19 1.14 -1.64 -16.36
N THR A 20 2.36 -1.29 -16.73
CA THR A 20 3.55 -2.14 -16.56
C THR A 20 4.58 -1.55 -15.60
N GLY A 21 4.33 -0.36 -15.07
CA GLY A 21 5.16 0.25 -14.04
C GLY A 21 4.91 -0.35 -12.66
N LEU A 22 5.93 -0.36 -11.83
CA LEU A 22 5.83 -0.71 -10.43
C LEU A 22 5.46 0.54 -9.62
N THR A 23 4.31 0.53 -8.99
CA THR A 23 3.82 1.66 -8.19
C THR A 23 3.13 1.14 -6.93
N PRO A 24 3.87 0.85 -5.85
CA PRO A 24 3.31 0.28 -4.62
C PRO A 24 2.24 1.16 -3.97
N MET A 25 2.32 2.48 -4.20
CA MET A 25 1.29 3.44 -3.81
C MET A 25 1.05 4.41 -4.96
N LEU A 26 -0.19 4.55 -5.39
CA LEU A 26 -0.64 5.48 -6.42
C LEU A 26 -1.57 6.52 -5.80
N VAL A 27 -1.39 7.79 -6.11
CA VAL A 27 -2.35 8.84 -5.73
C VAL A 27 -3.27 9.11 -6.92
N ARG A 28 -4.55 8.86 -6.73
CA ARG A 28 -5.58 9.08 -7.75
C ARG A 28 -6.37 10.35 -7.46
N LYS A 29 -6.57 11.14 -8.48
CA LYS A 29 -7.41 12.33 -8.44
C LYS A 29 -8.82 11.97 -8.94
N VAL A 30 -9.83 12.37 -8.18
CA VAL A 30 -11.24 12.16 -8.51
C VAL A 30 -11.97 13.48 -8.40
N SER A 31 -12.88 13.76 -9.32
CA SER A 31 -13.73 14.94 -9.27
C SER A 31 -15.20 14.54 -9.08
N ASN A 32 -16.00 15.47 -8.57
CA ASN A 32 -17.45 15.31 -8.44
C ASN A 32 -18.20 15.41 -9.79
N GLY A 33 -17.50 15.55 -10.91
CA GLY A 33 -18.13 15.67 -12.24
C GLY A 33 -18.74 17.03 -12.57
N MET A 34 -18.70 17.98 -11.64
CA MET A 34 -19.19 19.34 -11.84
C MET A 34 -18.14 20.20 -12.52
N GLU A 35 -18.58 21.31 -13.14
CA GLU A 35 -17.70 22.31 -13.78
C GLU A 35 -17.72 23.62 -13.00
N GLY A 36 -16.77 24.52 -13.35
CA GLY A 36 -16.65 25.86 -12.77
C GLY A 36 -16.42 25.83 -11.25
N GLU A 37 -17.01 26.78 -10.53
CA GLU A 37 -16.86 26.94 -9.08
C GLU A 37 -17.44 25.77 -8.25
N ALA A 38 -18.38 25.01 -8.81
CA ALA A 38 -18.96 23.83 -8.18
C ALA A 38 -18.04 22.60 -8.23
N ARG A 39 -16.97 22.62 -9.02
CA ARG A 39 -16.02 21.53 -9.14
C ARG A 39 -15.30 21.31 -7.81
N ARG A 40 -15.28 20.06 -7.36
CA ARG A 40 -14.50 19.59 -6.22
C ARG A 40 -13.63 18.43 -6.67
N GLU A 41 -12.41 18.40 -6.16
CA GLU A 41 -11.44 17.35 -6.45
C GLU A 41 -10.87 16.81 -5.16
N VAL A 42 -10.71 15.49 -5.10
CA VAL A 42 -10.09 14.79 -3.98
C VAL A 42 -8.99 13.86 -4.48
N PHE A 43 -8.05 13.56 -3.62
CA PHE A 43 -6.91 12.71 -3.92
C PHE A 43 -6.90 11.49 -3.01
N PHE A 44 -6.93 10.30 -3.61
CA PHE A 44 -6.91 9.03 -2.90
C PHE A 44 -5.54 8.35 -3.02
N PRO A 45 -4.83 8.11 -1.93
CA PRO A 45 -3.69 7.20 -1.93
C PRO A 45 -4.22 5.76 -2.02
N ILE A 46 -4.01 5.11 -3.16
CA ILE A 46 -4.39 3.71 -3.40
C ILE A 46 -3.14 2.85 -3.26
N LEU A 47 -3.21 1.89 -2.37
CA LEU A 47 -2.14 0.93 -2.06
C LEU A 47 -2.75 -0.45 -1.78
N CYS A 48 -1.94 -1.44 -1.41
CA CYS A 48 -2.47 -2.71 -0.94
C CYS A 48 -3.34 -2.50 0.30
N MET A 49 -4.55 -3.05 0.30
CA MET A 49 -5.51 -2.88 1.40
C MET A 49 -5.21 -3.77 2.62
N HIS A 50 -4.22 -4.64 2.55
CA HIS A 50 -3.83 -5.56 3.64
C HIS A 50 -5.04 -6.26 4.27
N CYS A 51 -5.86 -6.90 3.41
CA CYS A 51 -7.11 -7.55 3.79
C CYS A 51 -6.94 -8.47 5.01
N GLU A 52 -7.89 -8.40 5.94
CA GLU A 52 -7.90 -9.19 7.18
C GLU A 52 -8.48 -10.58 6.94
N HIS A 53 -9.62 -10.62 6.26
CA HIS A 53 -10.40 -11.84 6.03
C HIS A 53 -10.42 -12.17 4.53
N GLU A 54 -10.63 -13.46 4.19
CA GLU A 54 -10.72 -13.91 2.79
C GLU A 54 -9.68 -13.23 1.89
N THR A 55 -8.40 -13.26 2.30
CA THR A 55 -7.31 -12.57 1.58
C THR A 55 -7.04 -13.24 0.23
N PRO A 56 -7.65 -12.81 -0.89
CA PRO A 56 -7.68 -13.57 -2.14
C PRO A 56 -6.29 -13.87 -2.69
N CYS A 57 -5.37 -12.92 -2.52
CA CYS A 57 -4.00 -13.08 -3.02
C CYS A 57 -3.18 -14.12 -2.24
N VAL A 58 -3.53 -14.41 -0.99
CA VAL A 58 -2.94 -15.51 -0.21
C VAL A 58 -3.52 -16.83 -0.68
N SER A 59 -4.85 -16.92 -0.78
CA SER A 59 -5.56 -18.15 -1.13
C SER A 59 -5.18 -18.72 -2.50
N VAL A 60 -4.91 -17.85 -3.49
CA VAL A 60 -4.58 -18.28 -4.86
C VAL A 60 -3.08 -18.51 -5.11
N CYS A 61 -2.21 -18.25 -4.14
CA CYS A 61 -0.77 -18.34 -4.35
C CYS A 61 -0.28 -19.79 -4.28
N PRO A 62 0.11 -20.45 -5.40
CA PRO A 62 0.49 -21.87 -5.40
C PRO A 62 1.81 -22.12 -4.66
N GLN A 63 2.64 -21.08 -4.47
CA GLN A 63 3.95 -21.18 -3.83
C GLN A 63 3.98 -20.58 -2.43
N GLN A 64 2.82 -20.19 -1.89
CA GLN A 64 2.78 -19.50 -0.59
C GLN A 64 3.76 -18.33 -0.51
N ALA A 65 3.96 -17.64 -1.64
CA ALA A 65 4.79 -16.44 -1.72
C ALA A 65 4.07 -15.20 -1.16
N VAL A 66 2.80 -15.33 -0.80
CA VAL A 66 1.98 -14.33 -0.12
C VAL A 66 1.47 -14.92 1.17
N GLU A 67 1.71 -14.24 2.27
CA GLU A 67 1.21 -14.66 3.59
C GLU A 67 0.77 -13.46 4.42
N VAL A 68 -0.04 -13.71 5.44
CA VAL A 68 -0.38 -12.72 6.47
C VAL A 68 0.54 -12.94 7.66
N GLU A 69 1.30 -11.92 8.04
CA GLU A 69 2.11 -11.98 9.24
C GLU A 69 1.21 -11.99 10.49
N LYS A 70 1.31 -13.02 11.29
CA LYS A 70 0.37 -13.30 12.40
C LYS A 70 0.33 -12.19 13.46
N ASN A 71 1.47 -11.55 13.74
CA ASN A 71 1.56 -10.58 14.84
C ASN A 71 1.12 -9.17 14.45
N THR A 72 1.21 -8.83 13.17
CA THR A 72 0.92 -7.48 12.68
C THR A 72 -0.26 -7.42 11.72
N GLY A 73 -0.71 -8.57 11.22
CA GLY A 73 -1.74 -8.64 10.19
C GLY A 73 -1.28 -8.08 8.82
N ILE A 74 0.00 -7.77 8.64
CA ILE A 74 0.53 -7.28 7.38
C ILE A 74 0.54 -8.41 6.36
N VAL A 75 -0.09 -8.18 5.21
CA VAL A 75 0.01 -9.10 4.08
C VAL A 75 1.38 -8.92 3.43
N MET A 76 2.19 -9.96 3.46
CA MET A 76 3.56 -9.96 2.96
C MET A 76 3.65 -10.59 1.57
N GLN A 77 4.60 -10.11 0.77
CA GLN A 77 5.01 -10.72 -0.49
C GLN A 77 6.48 -11.11 -0.38
N MET A 78 6.76 -12.39 -0.57
CA MET A 78 8.13 -12.95 -0.56
C MET A 78 8.61 -13.18 -1.99
N PRO A 79 9.46 -12.29 -2.52
CA PRO A 79 9.93 -12.37 -3.90
C PRO A 79 10.65 -13.70 -4.20
N GLN A 80 11.41 -14.23 -3.23
CA GLN A 80 12.19 -15.47 -3.38
C GLN A 80 11.33 -16.72 -3.60
N ARG A 81 10.07 -16.71 -3.15
CA ARG A 81 9.10 -17.79 -3.37
C ARG A 81 8.21 -17.55 -4.58
N CYS A 82 8.24 -16.34 -5.14
CA CYS A 82 7.35 -15.97 -6.23
C CYS A 82 7.82 -16.55 -7.57
N LEU A 83 7.01 -17.40 -8.19
CA LEU A 83 7.28 -17.94 -9.54
C LEU A 83 6.71 -17.06 -10.67
N GLY A 84 6.12 -15.92 -10.37
CA GLY A 84 5.66 -14.97 -11.37
C GLY A 84 4.38 -15.33 -12.10
N CYS A 85 3.57 -16.27 -11.62
CA CYS A 85 2.33 -16.70 -12.29
C CYS A 85 1.25 -15.61 -12.40
N ARG A 86 1.36 -14.53 -11.64
CA ARG A 86 0.46 -13.35 -11.62
C ARG A 86 -0.98 -13.65 -11.19
N TYR A 87 -1.30 -14.85 -10.73
CA TYR A 87 -2.65 -15.19 -10.32
C TYR A 87 -3.16 -14.28 -9.21
N CYS A 88 -2.29 -13.90 -8.26
CA CYS A 88 -2.62 -12.95 -7.20
C CYS A 88 -2.94 -11.53 -7.71
N MET A 89 -2.50 -11.14 -8.91
CA MET A 89 -2.87 -9.86 -9.51
C MET A 89 -4.32 -9.91 -10.02
N THR A 90 -4.71 -11.01 -10.66
CA THR A 90 -6.09 -11.22 -11.14
C THR A 90 -7.07 -11.36 -9.97
N ALA A 91 -6.66 -12.03 -8.89
CA ALA A 91 -7.49 -12.24 -7.71
C ALA A 91 -7.68 -10.98 -6.84
N CYS A 92 -6.81 -9.97 -7.00
CA CYS A 92 -6.90 -8.75 -6.17
C CYS A 92 -8.00 -7.80 -6.68
N PRO A 93 -9.10 -7.60 -5.95
CA PRO A 93 -10.18 -6.74 -6.41
C PRO A 93 -9.80 -5.24 -6.39
N TYR A 94 -8.72 -4.89 -5.73
CA TYR A 94 -8.20 -3.53 -5.62
C TYR A 94 -7.13 -3.21 -6.67
N HIS A 95 -6.72 -4.19 -7.49
CA HIS A 95 -5.64 -4.05 -8.48
C HIS A 95 -4.33 -3.47 -7.89
N ALA A 96 -4.06 -3.74 -6.62
CA ALA A 96 -2.95 -3.18 -5.87
C ALA A 96 -1.69 -4.07 -5.91
N ARG A 97 -1.48 -4.78 -7.01
CA ARG A 97 -0.34 -5.66 -7.24
C ARG A 97 0.27 -5.38 -8.60
N TYR A 98 1.58 -5.45 -8.68
CA TYR A 98 2.37 -5.09 -9.85
C TYR A 98 3.34 -6.21 -10.18
N PHE A 99 3.66 -6.38 -11.46
CA PHE A 99 4.61 -7.39 -11.93
C PHE A 99 5.87 -6.71 -12.46
N ASN A 100 7.02 -7.23 -12.09
CA ASN A 100 8.31 -6.72 -12.56
C ASN A 100 8.63 -7.30 -13.94
N TRP A 101 8.30 -6.55 -14.97
CA TRP A 101 8.48 -6.94 -16.36
C TRP A 101 9.93 -6.87 -16.84
N TRP A 102 10.72 -5.98 -16.20
CA TRP A 102 12.10 -5.70 -16.59
C TRP A 102 13.04 -5.85 -15.42
N ASP A 103 14.32 -6.00 -15.73
CA ASP A 103 15.37 -5.90 -14.73
C ASP A 103 15.38 -4.50 -14.13
N PRO A 104 15.64 -4.37 -12.84
CA PRO A 104 15.62 -3.07 -12.17
C PRO A 104 16.74 -2.18 -12.72
N ALA A 105 16.40 -0.94 -13.01
CA ALA A 105 17.35 0.06 -13.47
C ALA A 105 17.02 1.44 -12.91
N TRP A 106 18.04 2.27 -12.76
CA TRP A 106 17.94 3.65 -12.32
C TRP A 106 18.80 4.53 -13.24
N PRO A 107 18.52 5.85 -13.32
CA PRO A 107 19.42 6.79 -13.93
C PRO A 107 20.84 6.71 -13.34
N GLN A 108 21.85 6.95 -14.14
CA GLN A 108 23.25 6.88 -13.75
C GLN A 108 23.52 7.66 -12.46
N GLY A 109 24.11 7.01 -11.48
CA GLY A 109 24.48 7.58 -10.18
C GLY A 109 23.38 7.44 -9.10
N MET A 110 22.12 7.21 -9.45
CA MET A 110 21.07 6.97 -8.45
C MET A 110 21.23 5.64 -7.69
N GLU A 111 21.95 4.70 -8.24
CA GLU A 111 22.26 3.42 -7.58
C GLU A 111 22.94 3.62 -6.21
N LYS A 112 23.66 4.74 -6.05
CA LYS A 112 24.34 5.11 -4.80
C LYS A 112 23.38 5.57 -3.70
N SER A 113 22.15 5.94 -4.07
CA SER A 113 21.11 6.44 -3.17
C SER A 113 20.09 5.36 -2.79
N LEU A 114 20.33 4.10 -3.19
CA LEU A 114 19.43 3.00 -2.83
C LEU A 114 19.46 2.73 -1.32
N ASN A 115 18.27 2.40 -0.78
CA ASN A 115 18.16 1.99 0.62
C ASN A 115 18.87 0.64 0.84
N PRO A 116 19.95 0.57 1.62
CA PRO A 116 20.69 -0.67 1.84
C PRO A 116 19.89 -1.71 2.63
N GLY A 117 18.87 -1.28 3.39
CA GLY A 117 18.00 -2.18 4.16
C GLY A 117 16.92 -2.87 3.33
N VAL A 118 16.82 -2.55 2.03
CA VAL A 118 15.79 -3.10 1.15
C VAL A 118 16.44 -3.76 -0.07
N ALA A 119 16.22 -5.05 -0.24
CA ALA A 119 16.71 -5.77 -1.41
C ALA A 119 16.08 -5.23 -2.69
N VAL A 120 16.89 -5.09 -3.74
CA VAL A 120 16.41 -4.78 -5.09
C VAL A 120 15.60 -5.95 -5.62
N ARG A 121 14.42 -5.64 -6.16
CA ARG A 121 13.52 -6.68 -6.68
C ARG A 121 13.94 -7.13 -8.07
N MET A 122 13.91 -8.44 -8.27
CA MET A 122 14.25 -9.04 -9.54
C MET A 122 13.08 -8.96 -10.54
N ARG A 123 13.40 -9.07 -11.81
CA ARG A 123 12.43 -9.33 -12.88
C ARG A 123 11.67 -10.64 -12.63
N GLY A 124 10.41 -10.69 -13.05
CA GLY A 124 9.61 -11.92 -13.02
C GLY A 124 8.83 -12.17 -11.75
N VAL A 125 8.88 -11.26 -10.77
CA VAL A 125 8.12 -11.38 -9.52
C VAL A 125 7.00 -10.35 -9.42
N VAL A 126 5.99 -10.67 -8.59
CA VAL A 126 4.90 -9.75 -8.26
C VAL A 126 5.25 -8.96 -7.01
N GLU A 127 4.93 -7.68 -7.02
CA GLU A 127 5.13 -6.77 -5.90
C GLU A 127 3.87 -6.04 -5.49
N LYS A 128 3.88 -5.46 -4.31
CA LYS A 128 2.83 -4.60 -3.75
C LYS A 128 3.38 -3.77 -2.59
N CYS A 129 2.57 -2.86 -2.06
CA CYS A 129 2.88 -2.24 -0.77
C CYS A 129 2.98 -3.31 0.33
N ASN A 130 4.05 -3.31 1.10
CA ASN A 130 4.29 -4.17 2.25
C ASN A 130 4.42 -3.38 3.56
N LEU A 131 3.86 -2.15 3.58
CA LEU A 131 3.94 -1.20 4.70
C LEU A 131 5.38 -0.96 5.18
N CYS A 132 6.33 -0.85 4.26
CA CYS A 132 7.77 -0.65 4.55
C CYS A 132 8.31 -1.70 5.54
N HIS A 133 8.11 -2.98 5.23
CA HIS A 133 8.47 -4.11 6.10
C HIS A 133 9.93 -4.07 6.60
N ALA A 134 10.86 -3.53 5.82
CA ALA A 134 12.24 -3.35 6.26
C ALA A 134 12.33 -2.45 7.51
N ARG A 135 11.52 -1.39 7.59
CA ARG A 135 11.42 -0.54 8.78
C ARG A 135 10.83 -1.31 9.97
N LEU A 136 9.81 -2.12 9.75
CA LEU A 136 9.25 -2.99 10.79
C LEU A 136 10.30 -3.96 11.33
N HIS A 137 11.09 -4.57 10.43
CA HIS A 137 12.17 -5.49 10.81
C HIS A 137 13.22 -4.79 11.66
N SER A 138 13.67 -3.61 11.24
CA SER A 138 14.60 -2.77 12.01
C SER A 138 14.05 -2.38 13.39
N ALA A 139 12.78 -2.02 13.48
CA ALA A 139 12.12 -1.72 14.76
C ALA A 139 12.08 -2.95 15.68
N LYS A 140 11.80 -4.14 15.14
CA LYS A 140 11.84 -5.41 15.91
C LYS A 140 13.25 -5.73 16.41
N GLU A 141 14.27 -5.55 15.58
CA GLU A 141 15.67 -5.75 15.97
C GLU A 141 16.08 -4.78 17.09
N LYS A 142 15.70 -3.51 16.95
CA LYS A 142 15.94 -2.49 17.99
C LYS A 142 15.26 -2.83 19.31
N ALA A 143 14.00 -3.26 19.27
CA ALA A 143 13.27 -3.70 20.47
C ALA A 143 13.95 -4.92 21.12
N ALA A 144 14.33 -5.94 20.32
CA ALA A 144 15.01 -7.12 20.81
C ALA A 144 16.37 -6.80 21.43
N ALA A 145 17.16 -5.90 20.83
CA ALA A 145 18.43 -5.43 21.38
C ALA A 145 18.25 -4.70 22.72
N ALA A 146 17.10 -4.04 22.92
CA ALA A 146 16.72 -3.39 24.18
C ALA A 146 16.06 -4.35 25.20
N GLY A 147 15.98 -5.65 24.89
CA GLY A 147 15.32 -6.66 25.74
C GLY A 147 13.78 -6.53 25.78
N LYS A 148 13.18 -5.79 24.86
CA LYS A 148 11.72 -5.59 24.76
C LYS A 148 11.11 -6.65 23.83
N ARG A 149 9.89 -7.08 24.14
CA ARG A 149 9.10 -7.99 23.28
C ARG A 149 8.27 -7.25 22.23
N GLU A 150 7.93 -6.00 22.51
CA GLU A 150 7.08 -5.16 21.67
C GLU A 150 7.90 -4.01 21.10
N ILE A 151 7.57 -3.61 19.88
CA ILE A 151 8.15 -2.44 19.24
C ILE A 151 7.54 -1.17 19.83
N ASP A 152 8.32 -0.12 19.94
CA ASP A 152 7.78 1.21 20.20
C ASP A 152 7.06 1.70 18.93
N PRO A 153 5.79 2.14 19.01
CA PRO A 153 5.07 2.67 17.86
C PRO A 153 5.83 3.78 17.10
N ALA A 154 6.61 4.58 17.81
CA ALA A 154 7.44 5.63 17.21
C ALA A 154 8.60 5.09 16.36
N ASP A 155 9.05 3.85 16.60
CA ASP A 155 10.14 3.22 15.84
C ASP A 155 9.67 2.63 14.50
N TYR A 156 8.37 2.55 14.26
CA TYR A 156 7.82 2.00 13.03
C TYR A 156 6.77 2.91 12.39
N VAL A 157 7.20 3.72 11.45
CA VAL A 157 6.33 4.59 10.63
C VAL A 157 6.64 4.35 9.15
N PRO A 158 5.64 4.01 8.31
CA PRO A 158 5.84 3.87 6.87
C PRO A 158 6.29 5.18 6.21
N ALA A 159 7.17 5.10 5.21
CA ALA A 159 7.76 6.27 4.54
C ALA A 159 6.72 7.24 3.93
N CYS A 160 5.57 6.72 3.48
CA CYS A 160 4.50 7.57 2.94
C CYS A 160 3.77 8.38 4.02
N VAL A 161 3.71 7.87 5.24
CA VAL A 161 3.15 8.55 6.41
C VAL A 161 4.11 9.65 6.86
N GLU A 162 5.36 9.28 7.10
CA GLU A 162 6.42 10.20 7.52
C GLU A 162 6.58 11.39 6.55
N ALA A 163 6.50 11.13 5.24
CA ALA A 163 6.66 12.15 4.21
C ALA A 163 5.39 12.96 3.91
N CYS A 164 4.28 12.73 4.62
CA CYS A 164 3.02 13.44 4.39
C CYS A 164 2.99 14.77 5.16
N PRO A 165 3.18 15.94 4.50
CA PRO A 165 3.33 17.21 5.21
C PRO A 165 2.04 17.69 5.88
N THR A 166 0.89 17.18 5.41
CA THR A 166 -0.44 17.53 5.93
C THR A 166 -0.98 16.51 6.93
N ALA A 167 -0.21 15.44 7.26
CA ALA A 167 -0.65 14.30 8.07
C ALA A 167 -1.96 13.65 7.57
N ALA A 168 -2.25 13.77 6.26
CA ALA A 168 -3.44 13.17 5.65
C ALA A 168 -3.36 11.64 5.56
N ILE A 169 -2.17 11.06 5.67
CA ILE A 169 -1.95 9.61 5.74
C ILE A 169 -1.52 9.31 7.17
N GLN A 170 -2.29 8.48 7.85
CA GLN A 170 -2.02 8.04 9.22
C GLN A 170 -1.76 6.54 9.24
N PHE A 171 -1.03 6.10 10.25
CA PHE A 171 -0.71 4.69 10.48
C PHE A 171 -0.77 4.40 11.97
N GLY A 172 -1.33 3.24 12.34
CA GLY A 172 -1.50 2.85 13.74
C GLY A 172 -1.98 1.42 13.90
N ASN A 173 -2.30 1.05 15.12
CA ASN A 173 -2.75 -0.28 15.48
C ASN A 173 -4.29 -0.32 15.58
N LEU A 174 -4.94 -0.95 14.60
CA LEU A 174 -6.41 -1.11 14.59
C LEU A 174 -6.94 -2.01 15.72
N ALA A 175 -6.10 -2.88 16.29
CA ALA A 175 -6.49 -3.75 17.41
C ALA A 175 -6.47 -3.01 18.76
N ASP A 176 -5.79 -1.89 18.85
CA ASP A 176 -5.78 -1.03 20.03
C ASP A 176 -6.87 0.03 19.92
N LYS A 177 -7.86 -0.03 20.79
CA LYS A 177 -9.00 0.91 20.80
C LYS A 177 -8.58 2.34 21.19
N ASP A 178 -7.47 2.48 21.90
CA ASP A 178 -6.94 3.77 22.33
C ASP A 178 -6.04 4.42 21.27
N ASP A 179 -5.63 3.68 20.24
CA ASP A 179 -4.90 4.21 19.11
C ASP A 179 -5.75 5.24 18.34
N PRO A 180 -5.21 6.42 18.05
CA PRO A 180 -5.92 7.45 17.26
C PRO A 180 -6.44 6.94 15.93
N VAL A 181 -5.68 6.09 15.22
CA VAL A 181 -6.08 5.51 13.92
C VAL A 181 -7.26 4.56 14.08
N SER A 182 -7.29 3.76 15.16
CA SER A 182 -8.44 2.89 15.44
C SER A 182 -9.71 3.70 15.68
N ARG A 183 -9.65 4.80 16.43
CA ARG A 183 -10.79 5.70 16.66
C ARG A 183 -11.26 6.35 15.36
N GLU A 184 -10.34 6.85 14.53
CA GLU A 184 -10.65 7.45 13.24
C GLU A 184 -11.27 6.44 12.25
N ALA A 185 -10.79 5.21 12.23
CA ALA A 185 -11.33 4.14 11.40
C ALA A 185 -12.81 3.80 11.72
N HIS A 186 -13.23 4.01 12.96
CA HIS A 186 -14.61 3.77 13.42
C HIS A 186 -15.49 5.04 13.42
N SER A 187 -14.99 6.16 12.90
CA SER A 187 -15.78 7.39 12.80
C SER A 187 -16.87 7.29 11.73
N PRO A 188 -18.00 8.02 11.86
CA PRO A 188 -19.17 7.94 10.94
C PRO A 188 -18.83 8.35 9.49
N ASP A 189 -17.79 9.13 9.29
CA ASP A 189 -17.32 9.63 8.00
C ASP A 189 -16.17 8.80 7.41
N ALA A 190 -15.77 7.72 8.10
CA ALA A 190 -14.84 6.73 7.59
C ALA A 190 -15.56 5.70 6.68
N PHE A 191 -14.84 5.20 5.69
CA PHE A 191 -15.32 4.16 4.78
C PHE A 191 -14.17 3.33 4.23
N ARG A 192 -14.49 2.15 3.72
CA ARG A 192 -13.56 1.25 3.03
C ARG A 192 -14.04 0.99 1.61
N PHE A 193 -13.12 0.83 0.67
CA PHE A 193 -13.46 0.41 -0.68
C PHE A 193 -13.88 -1.06 -0.72
N LEU A 194 -14.92 -1.37 -1.50
CA LEU A 194 -15.41 -2.73 -1.77
C LEU A 194 -15.71 -3.54 -0.49
N GLU A 195 -16.14 -2.90 0.57
CA GLU A 195 -16.42 -3.57 1.85
C GLU A 195 -17.41 -4.75 1.70
N ARG A 196 -18.36 -4.62 0.75
CA ARG A 196 -19.39 -5.63 0.47
C ARG A 196 -18.85 -7.00 0.03
N ILE A 197 -17.61 -7.09 -0.42
CA ILE A 197 -17.02 -8.36 -0.90
C ILE A 197 -16.37 -9.19 0.22
N GLY A 198 -16.38 -8.70 1.47
CA GLY A 198 -15.98 -9.46 2.66
C GLY A 198 -14.48 -9.65 2.85
N THR A 199 -13.62 -8.95 2.10
CA THR A 199 -12.15 -9.06 2.25
C THR A 199 -11.61 -8.31 3.47
N GLU A 200 -12.44 -7.51 4.12
CA GLU A 200 -12.11 -6.67 5.28
C GLU A 200 -10.80 -5.88 5.10
N PRO A 201 -10.78 -4.88 4.20
CA PRO A 201 -9.61 -4.05 3.99
C PRO A 201 -9.25 -3.27 5.24
N LYS A 202 -7.94 -3.21 5.58
CA LYS A 202 -7.40 -2.45 6.72
C LYS A 202 -7.00 -1.01 6.36
N VAL A 203 -7.28 -0.58 5.15
CA VAL A 203 -7.11 0.82 4.73
C VAL A 203 -8.46 1.50 4.75
N TYR A 204 -8.57 2.50 5.61
CA TYR A 204 -9.76 3.33 5.77
C TYR A 204 -9.53 4.69 5.11
N TYR A 205 -10.60 5.24 4.57
CA TYR A 205 -10.63 6.59 4.03
C TYR A 205 -11.65 7.40 4.81
N LYS A 206 -11.38 8.68 5.00
CA LYS A 206 -12.26 9.57 5.74
C LYS A 206 -12.58 10.81 4.92
N SER A 207 -13.85 11.18 4.85
CA SER A 207 -14.28 12.41 4.17
C SER A 207 -15.64 12.89 4.72
N GLY A 208 -15.72 14.18 4.99
CA GLY A 208 -17.00 14.86 5.29
C GLY A 208 -17.94 14.94 4.08
N GLU A 209 -17.43 14.82 2.85
CA GLU A 209 -18.19 14.94 1.61
C GLU A 209 -18.96 13.66 1.28
N ALA A 210 -20.29 13.77 1.18
CA ALA A 210 -21.15 12.61 0.91
C ALA A 210 -20.84 11.93 -0.45
N TRP A 211 -20.55 12.71 -1.49
CA TRP A 211 -20.21 12.18 -2.81
C TRP A 211 -18.92 11.37 -2.79
N VAL A 212 -17.96 11.74 -1.94
CA VAL A 212 -16.70 10.99 -1.75
C VAL A 212 -16.98 9.65 -1.11
N ARG A 213 -17.79 9.62 -0.05
CA ARG A 213 -18.16 8.35 0.62
C ARG A 213 -19.00 7.43 -0.28
N ALA A 214 -19.74 7.98 -1.24
CA ALA A 214 -20.49 7.20 -2.22
C ALA A 214 -19.59 6.37 -3.16
N LEU A 215 -18.31 6.73 -3.32
CA LEU A 215 -17.34 6.00 -4.13
C LEU A 215 -16.91 4.64 -3.53
N LYS A 216 -17.33 4.30 -2.31
CA LYS A 216 -16.97 3.04 -1.62
C LYS A 216 -17.31 1.77 -2.41
N GLY A 217 -18.24 1.83 -3.34
CA GLY A 217 -18.70 0.67 -4.12
C GLY A 217 -17.74 0.22 -5.21
N SER A 218 -16.80 1.05 -5.65
CA SER A 218 -15.93 0.73 -6.77
C SER A 218 -14.58 1.46 -6.67
N VAL A 219 -13.50 0.70 -6.80
CA VAL A 219 -12.15 1.28 -6.96
C VAL A 219 -11.97 1.80 -8.39
N SER A 220 -12.71 1.24 -9.36
CA SER A 220 -12.62 1.65 -10.77
C SER A 220 -13.28 3.00 -11.05
N GLU A 221 -14.30 3.40 -10.27
CA GLU A 221 -14.88 4.75 -10.37
C GLU A 221 -13.92 5.84 -9.89
N VAL A 222 -12.92 5.45 -9.11
CA VAL A 222 -11.73 6.25 -8.79
C VAL A 222 -10.74 6.25 -9.96
N GLU A 223 -11.01 5.51 -11.05
CA GLU A 223 -10.23 5.57 -12.29
C GLU A 223 -10.54 6.84 -13.07
N VAL A 224 -9.65 7.79 -12.91
CA VAL A 224 -9.59 9.01 -13.71
C VAL A 224 -9.66 8.67 -15.20
N LYS A 225 -10.53 9.36 -15.93
CA LYS A 225 -10.34 9.58 -17.36
C LYS A 225 -8.92 10.11 -17.53
N ARG A 226 -8.04 9.26 -18.03
CA ARG A 226 -6.68 9.67 -18.42
C ARG A 226 -6.82 10.60 -19.62
N GLY A 227 -6.58 11.89 -19.40
CA GLY A 227 -6.31 12.80 -20.50
C GLY A 227 -4.96 12.48 -21.12
#